data_d99d92ad8a70b9d1ebd8ba811a353e79
#
_entry.id   d99d92ad8a70b9d1ebd8ba811a353e79
#
_cell.length_a   1.000
_cell.length_b   1.000
_cell.length_c   1.000
_cell.angle_alpha   90.00
_cell.angle_beta   90.00
_cell.angle_gamma   90.00
#
_symmetry.space_group_name_H-M   'P 1'
#
loop_
_entity.id
_entity.type
_entity.pdbx_description
1 polymer ?
#
loop_
_entity_poly.entity_id
_entity_poly.type
_entity_poly.pdbx_seq_one_letter_code
_entity_poly.pdbx_strand_id
1 'polypeptide(L)'
;MQLFTWIKDNLFASKLDVFLTLVGAYFIYYIFSLFFTFVFTSDWTLIEVNRKILLVGLFPEEQLWRIWSIFYVSSVLLTSTISLVYGFQIKTSAFYIIMLLIPFWIFTTINMIFHVAILLLLSLLSYMAIYYLKKTTYKSILSKVIIGSWIIFIPFMFLILVLGGGPKVTLWGGFFVNLILAIIAILAGFPLGVIFALGRASSYKTIKLVSVIFIETFRGAPLIAWLFFAWFVLPNFLPDLFSLSDINLIIRAMIVLSLFSSAYVAEVVRGGLQSIPKGQKEAATALGLNTFKELFFITLPQAIRIVIPAIVSTFIAIFKDTSLVFILGITDLLRIGRLIPEQQQEFYGKSIEVLLIVA
;
A
#
# COMPACT_ATOMS: atom_id res chain seq x y z
N MET A 1 -17.63 -23.82 -28.11
CA MET A 1 -16.83 -24.45 -29.17
C MET A 1 -15.36 -24.07 -29.12
N GLN A 2 -14.99 -22.77 -28.99
CA GLN A 2 -13.59 -22.30 -28.91
C GLN A 2 -12.79 -22.85 -27.71
N LEU A 3 -13.38 -22.99 -26.52
CA LEU A 3 -12.69 -23.48 -25.31
C LEU A 3 -12.33 -24.98 -25.45
N PHE A 4 -13.22 -25.78 -26.00
CA PHE A 4 -12.99 -27.22 -26.17
C PHE A 4 -11.89 -27.51 -27.20
N THR A 5 -11.88 -26.78 -28.31
CA THR A 5 -10.80 -26.87 -29.32
C THR A 5 -9.47 -26.41 -28.70
N TRP A 6 -9.46 -25.32 -27.98
CA TRP A 6 -8.25 -24.84 -27.31
C TRP A 6 -7.69 -25.87 -26.30
N ILE A 7 -8.55 -26.49 -25.47
CA ILE A 7 -8.15 -27.56 -24.55
C ILE A 7 -7.53 -28.73 -25.28
N LYS A 8 -8.18 -29.21 -26.35
CA LYS A 8 -7.69 -30.33 -27.16
C LYS A 8 -6.34 -30.01 -27.78
N ASP A 9 -6.19 -28.83 -28.38
CA ASP A 9 -5.02 -28.47 -29.17
C ASP A 9 -3.82 -28.05 -28.29
N ASN A 10 -4.04 -27.67 -27.01
CA ASN A 10 -2.95 -27.20 -26.12
C ASN A 10 -2.64 -28.19 -24.98
N LEU A 11 -3.64 -28.93 -24.50
CA LEU A 11 -3.46 -29.82 -23.33
C LEU A 11 -3.42 -31.30 -23.71
N PHE A 12 -3.93 -31.66 -24.88
CA PHE A 12 -4.06 -33.07 -25.35
C PHE A 12 -3.58 -33.25 -26.80
N ALA A 13 -2.72 -32.38 -27.30
CA ALA A 13 -2.25 -32.43 -28.69
C ALA A 13 -1.32 -33.60 -28.96
N SER A 14 -0.44 -33.96 -28.04
CA SER A 14 0.50 -35.08 -28.15
C SER A 14 0.45 -35.99 -26.92
N LYS A 15 1.06 -37.19 -27.02
CA LYS A 15 1.17 -38.10 -25.86
C LYS A 15 1.92 -37.47 -24.68
N LEU A 16 2.92 -36.63 -24.96
CA LEU A 16 3.67 -35.90 -23.95
C LEU A 16 2.78 -34.84 -23.27
N ASP A 17 1.98 -34.08 -24.04
CA ASP A 17 1.07 -33.08 -23.51
C ASP A 17 0.01 -33.72 -22.62
N VAL A 18 -0.53 -34.85 -22.99
CA VAL A 18 -1.46 -35.66 -22.18
C VAL A 18 -0.81 -36.04 -20.86
N PHE A 19 0.41 -36.58 -20.89
CA PHE A 19 1.13 -36.97 -19.68
C PHE A 19 1.39 -35.78 -18.77
N LEU A 20 1.92 -34.66 -19.30
CA LEU A 20 2.20 -33.44 -18.53
C LEU A 20 0.92 -32.84 -17.99
N THR A 21 -0.17 -32.84 -18.74
CA THR A 21 -1.46 -32.34 -18.27
C THR A 21 -2.02 -33.17 -17.12
N LEU A 22 -1.94 -34.49 -17.19
CA LEU A 22 -2.39 -35.39 -16.11
C LEU A 22 -1.53 -35.22 -14.84
N VAL A 23 -0.21 -35.16 -15.00
CA VAL A 23 0.71 -34.91 -13.86
C VAL A 23 0.46 -33.53 -13.24
N GLY A 24 0.32 -32.50 -14.07
CA GLY A 24 0.03 -31.15 -13.60
C GLY A 24 -1.34 -31.06 -12.89
N ALA A 25 -2.37 -31.69 -13.47
CA ALA A 25 -3.71 -31.72 -12.87
C ALA A 25 -3.70 -32.47 -11.52
N TYR A 26 -2.99 -33.62 -11.43
CA TYR A 26 -2.82 -34.35 -10.19
C TYR A 26 -2.10 -33.52 -9.13
N PHE A 27 -1.01 -32.83 -9.51
CA PHE A 27 -0.26 -31.98 -8.60
C PHE A 27 -1.09 -30.79 -8.09
N ILE A 28 -1.84 -30.15 -8.98
CA ILE A 28 -2.78 -29.08 -8.62
C ILE A 28 -3.86 -29.61 -7.67
N TYR A 29 -4.49 -30.75 -8.00
CA TYR A 29 -5.48 -31.39 -7.14
C TYR A 29 -4.91 -31.70 -5.77
N TYR A 30 -3.69 -32.26 -5.70
CA TYR A 30 -3.04 -32.62 -4.44
C TYR A 30 -2.78 -31.38 -3.56
N ILE A 31 -2.24 -30.30 -4.14
CA ILE A 31 -2.01 -29.03 -3.41
C ILE A 31 -3.34 -28.45 -2.91
N PHE A 32 -4.35 -28.35 -3.77
CA PHE A 32 -5.66 -27.85 -3.37
C PHE A 32 -6.31 -28.74 -2.29
N SER A 33 -6.20 -30.06 -2.41
CA SER A 33 -6.71 -30.98 -1.40
C SER A 33 -6.03 -30.76 -0.05
N LEU A 34 -4.70 -30.63 0.00
CA LEU A 34 -3.96 -30.32 1.24
C LEU A 34 -4.40 -28.98 1.80
N PHE A 35 -4.49 -27.95 0.97
CA PHE A 35 -4.89 -26.61 1.40
C PHE A 35 -6.32 -26.59 1.98
N PHE A 36 -7.28 -27.16 1.28
CA PHE A 36 -8.65 -27.20 1.77
C PHE A 36 -8.80 -28.08 3.01
N THR A 37 -8.12 -29.24 3.06
CA THR A 37 -8.11 -30.07 4.27
C THR A 37 -7.57 -29.26 5.44
N PHE A 38 -6.45 -28.58 5.29
CA PHE A 38 -5.89 -27.71 6.33
C PHE A 38 -6.89 -26.62 6.75
N VAL A 39 -7.48 -25.88 5.80
CA VAL A 39 -8.41 -24.77 6.11
C VAL A 39 -9.64 -25.26 6.88
N PHE A 40 -10.18 -26.45 6.54
CA PHE A 40 -11.39 -26.98 7.18
C PHE A 40 -11.14 -27.76 8.47
N THR A 41 -9.91 -28.28 8.69
CA THR A 41 -9.59 -29.07 9.88
C THR A 41 -8.81 -28.28 10.94
N SER A 42 -8.23 -27.14 10.59
CA SER A 42 -7.48 -26.29 11.52
C SER A 42 -8.41 -25.60 12.52
N ASP A 43 -7.89 -25.36 13.70
CA ASP A 43 -8.56 -24.65 14.77
C ASP A 43 -8.27 -23.13 14.65
N TRP A 44 -9.29 -22.39 14.24
CA TRP A 44 -9.25 -20.94 14.04
C TRP A 44 -9.54 -20.11 15.30
N THR A 45 -9.79 -20.74 16.46
CA THR A 45 -10.05 -20.04 17.73
C THR A 45 -8.93 -19.08 18.11
N LEU A 46 -7.69 -19.43 17.75
CA LEU A 46 -6.52 -18.58 17.90
C LEU A 46 -6.71 -17.19 17.25
N ILE A 47 -7.30 -17.13 16.05
CA ILE A 47 -7.60 -15.88 15.37
C ILE A 47 -8.76 -15.14 16.06
N GLU A 48 -9.81 -15.88 16.45
CA GLU A 48 -10.99 -15.30 17.08
C GLU A 48 -10.67 -14.61 18.40
N VAL A 49 -9.89 -15.24 19.26
CA VAL A 49 -9.48 -14.69 20.56
C VAL A 49 -8.55 -13.49 20.39
N ASN A 50 -7.68 -13.49 19.36
CA ASN A 50 -6.65 -12.50 19.17
C ASN A 50 -6.99 -11.41 18.11
N ARG A 51 -8.25 -11.33 17.64
CA ARG A 51 -8.68 -10.39 16.60
C ARG A 51 -8.27 -8.94 16.87
N LYS A 52 -8.49 -8.46 18.11
CA LYS A 52 -8.15 -7.08 18.48
C LYS A 52 -6.65 -6.81 18.36
N ILE A 53 -5.83 -7.69 18.94
CA ILE A 53 -4.37 -7.49 18.93
C ILE A 53 -3.80 -7.59 17.50
N LEU A 54 -4.36 -8.46 16.67
CA LEU A 54 -4.01 -8.56 15.26
C LEU A 54 -4.40 -7.29 14.47
N LEU A 55 -5.53 -6.66 14.80
CA LEU A 55 -5.96 -5.45 14.12
C LEU A 55 -5.18 -4.21 14.54
N VAL A 56 -5.00 -3.98 15.85
CA VAL A 56 -4.55 -2.70 16.40
C VAL A 56 -3.44 -2.80 17.45
N GLY A 57 -2.95 -4.01 17.75
CA GLY A 57 -1.94 -4.23 18.78
C GLY A 57 -2.46 -3.98 20.19
N LEU A 58 -1.62 -3.34 21.00
CA LEU A 58 -1.94 -3.01 22.40
C LEU A 58 -2.66 -1.66 22.55
N PHE A 59 -3.27 -1.16 21.50
CA PHE A 59 -3.98 0.13 21.52
C PHE A 59 -5.11 0.11 22.56
N PRO A 60 -5.22 1.15 23.44
CA PRO A 60 -6.24 1.21 24.49
C PRO A 60 -7.68 1.19 23.92
N GLU A 61 -8.56 0.43 24.53
CA GLU A 61 -9.95 0.29 24.04
C GLU A 61 -10.71 1.61 24.02
N GLU A 62 -10.55 2.40 25.06
CA GLU A 62 -11.20 3.71 25.21
C GLU A 62 -10.80 4.71 24.08
N GLN A 63 -9.68 4.46 23.44
CA GLN A 63 -9.14 5.31 22.37
C GLN A 63 -9.28 4.71 20.97
N LEU A 64 -9.91 3.55 20.80
CA LEU A 64 -10.10 2.90 19.48
C LEU A 64 -10.85 3.79 18.48
N TRP A 65 -11.66 4.74 18.96
CA TRP A 65 -12.33 5.71 18.11
C TRP A 65 -11.35 6.49 17.21
N ARG A 66 -10.10 6.72 17.67
CA ARG A 66 -9.06 7.38 16.89
C ARG A 66 -8.67 6.56 15.65
N ILE A 67 -8.49 5.25 15.84
CA ILE A 67 -8.16 4.33 14.77
C ILE A 67 -9.33 4.20 13.79
N TRP A 68 -10.55 4.03 14.33
CA TRP A 68 -11.74 3.94 13.49
C TRP A 68 -11.97 5.21 12.65
N SER A 69 -11.68 6.38 13.21
CA SER A 69 -11.74 7.65 12.46
C SER A 69 -10.79 7.65 11.26
N ILE A 70 -9.57 7.13 11.44
CA ILE A 70 -8.60 6.99 10.35
C ILE A 70 -9.10 6.00 9.30
N PHE A 71 -9.61 4.85 9.72
CA PHE A 71 -10.16 3.85 8.79
C PHE A 71 -11.34 4.39 8.00
N TYR A 72 -12.25 5.15 8.62
CA TYR A 72 -13.38 5.78 7.94
C TYR A 72 -12.92 6.77 6.88
N VAL A 73 -12.03 7.70 7.24
CA VAL A 73 -11.53 8.69 6.31
C VAL A 73 -10.73 8.03 5.18
N SER A 74 -9.86 7.06 5.49
CA SER A 74 -9.09 6.35 4.47
C SER A 74 -9.98 5.58 3.50
N SER A 75 -11.04 4.92 3.99
CA SER A 75 -11.98 4.18 3.14
C SER A 75 -12.76 5.09 2.19
N VAL A 76 -13.21 6.25 2.70
CA VAL A 76 -13.87 7.28 1.88
C VAL A 76 -12.93 7.82 0.80
N LEU A 77 -11.69 8.12 1.14
CA LEU A 77 -10.70 8.63 0.18
C LEU A 77 -10.33 7.59 -0.87
N LEU A 78 -10.11 6.33 -0.47
CA LEU A 78 -9.78 5.25 -1.39
C LEU A 78 -10.93 4.97 -2.37
N THR A 79 -12.15 4.81 -1.86
CA THR A 79 -13.31 4.53 -2.72
C THR A 79 -13.68 5.71 -3.61
N SER A 80 -13.51 6.94 -3.13
CA SER A 80 -13.64 8.15 -3.93
C SER A 80 -12.63 8.18 -5.08
N THR A 81 -11.38 7.83 -4.80
CA THR A 81 -10.31 7.78 -5.80
C THR A 81 -10.58 6.70 -6.85
N ILE A 82 -10.98 5.50 -6.41
CA ILE A 82 -11.35 4.38 -7.30
C ILE A 82 -12.50 4.79 -8.21
N SER A 83 -13.57 5.39 -7.65
CA SER A 83 -14.72 5.86 -8.43
C SER A 83 -14.36 6.94 -9.45
N LEU A 84 -13.46 7.86 -9.08
CA LEU A 84 -12.99 8.92 -9.98
C LEU A 84 -12.23 8.35 -11.18
N VAL A 85 -11.34 7.37 -10.95
CA VAL A 85 -10.43 6.79 -11.95
C VAL A 85 -11.17 5.80 -12.86
N TYR A 86 -11.76 4.77 -12.28
CA TYR A 86 -12.29 3.63 -13.04
C TYR A 86 -13.76 3.81 -13.51
N GLY A 87 -14.53 4.65 -12.85
CA GLY A 87 -15.95 4.77 -13.12
C GLY A 87 -16.79 3.57 -12.66
N PHE A 88 -18.05 3.51 -13.07
CA PHE A 88 -18.96 2.46 -12.64
C PHE A 88 -18.78 1.20 -13.49
N GLN A 89 -17.95 0.30 -13.03
CA GLN A 89 -17.96 -1.10 -13.44
C GLN A 89 -18.32 -1.91 -12.20
N ILE A 90 -19.59 -2.28 -12.05
CA ILE A 90 -20.13 -2.94 -10.84
C ILE A 90 -19.24 -4.09 -10.40
N LYS A 91 -18.84 -4.98 -11.31
CA LYS A 91 -18.02 -6.14 -10.99
C LYS A 91 -16.65 -5.75 -10.41
N THR A 92 -15.96 -4.84 -11.05
CA THR A 92 -14.61 -4.41 -10.65
C THR A 92 -14.66 -3.60 -9.35
N SER A 93 -15.64 -2.72 -9.21
CA SER A 93 -15.78 -1.85 -8.03
C SER A 93 -16.19 -2.62 -6.78
N ALA A 94 -17.14 -3.57 -6.93
CA ALA A 94 -17.53 -4.46 -5.84
C ALA A 94 -16.34 -5.31 -5.38
N PHE A 95 -15.54 -5.83 -6.32
CA PHE A 95 -14.34 -6.59 -6.01
C PHE A 95 -13.35 -5.77 -5.16
N TYR A 96 -13.04 -4.53 -5.55
CA TYR A 96 -12.11 -3.68 -4.78
C TYR A 96 -12.65 -3.31 -3.40
N ILE A 97 -13.95 -3.02 -3.26
CA ILE A 97 -14.57 -2.72 -1.97
C ILE A 97 -14.54 -3.94 -1.06
N ILE A 98 -14.86 -5.12 -1.59
CA ILE A 98 -14.81 -6.36 -0.83
C ILE A 98 -13.36 -6.65 -0.39
N MET A 99 -12.38 -6.57 -1.29
CA MET A 99 -10.97 -6.78 -0.98
C MET A 99 -10.46 -5.81 0.10
N LEU A 100 -10.89 -4.55 0.06
CA LEU A 100 -10.54 -3.55 1.07
C LEU A 100 -11.12 -3.92 2.45
N LEU A 101 -12.28 -4.55 2.50
CA LEU A 101 -12.99 -4.87 3.75
C LEU A 101 -12.59 -6.21 4.35
N ILE A 102 -11.96 -7.12 3.58
CA ILE A 102 -11.56 -8.44 4.07
C ILE A 102 -10.72 -8.36 5.35
N PRO A 103 -9.63 -7.55 5.45
CA PRO A 103 -8.84 -7.49 6.66
C PRO A 103 -9.67 -7.05 7.89
N PHE A 104 -10.58 -6.09 7.69
CA PHE A 104 -11.43 -5.63 8.78
C PHE A 104 -12.41 -6.71 9.22
N TRP A 105 -12.97 -7.46 8.30
CA TRP A 105 -13.89 -8.54 8.63
C TRP A 105 -13.19 -9.69 9.39
N ILE A 106 -11.97 -10.04 8.99
CA ILE A 106 -11.19 -11.09 9.65
C ILE A 106 -10.80 -10.69 11.08
N PHE A 107 -10.33 -9.45 11.27
CA PHE A 107 -9.74 -9.00 12.52
C PHE A 107 -10.69 -8.26 13.47
N THR A 108 -11.97 -8.08 13.11
CA THR A 108 -12.93 -7.41 13.99
C THR A 108 -13.67 -8.39 14.88
N THR A 109 -13.88 -7.99 16.14
CA THR A 109 -14.72 -8.71 17.10
C THR A 109 -16.20 -8.41 16.83
N ILE A 110 -17.10 -9.21 17.42
CA ILE A 110 -18.56 -8.98 17.37
C ILE A 110 -18.93 -7.56 17.81
N ASN A 111 -18.27 -7.03 18.84
CA ASN A 111 -18.48 -5.68 19.34
C ASN A 111 -18.07 -4.58 18.35
N MET A 112 -17.24 -4.91 17.38
CA MET A 112 -16.75 -3.97 16.35
C MET A 112 -17.51 -4.10 15.02
N ILE A 113 -18.47 -5.01 14.90
CA ILE A 113 -19.22 -5.26 13.66
C ILE A 113 -19.96 -4.01 13.16
N PHE A 114 -20.40 -3.17 14.10
CA PHE A 114 -21.00 -1.87 13.81
C PHE A 114 -20.04 -0.95 13.05
N HIS A 115 -18.76 -0.92 13.41
CA HIS A 115 -17.75 -0.13 12.73
C HIS A 115 -17.49 -0.64 11.30
N VAL A 116 -17.50 -1.97 11.08
CA VAL A 116 -17.38 -2.55 9.73
C VAL A 116 -18.58 -2.19 8.88
N ALA A 117 -19.78 -2.22 9.44
CA ALA A 117 -21.00 -1.78 8.74
C ALA A 117 -20.94 -0.30 8.33
N ILE A 118 -20.43 0.57 9.21
CA ILE A 118 -20.18 2.00 8.89
C ILE A 118 -19.14 2.14 7.78
N LEU A 119 -18.01 1.42 7.85
CA LEU A 119 -16.99 1.43 6.80
C LEU A 119 -17.59 1.07 5.44
N LEU A 120 -18.40 0.01 5.39
CA LEU A 120 -19.07 -0.44 4.17
C LEU A 120 -20.04 0.62 3.67
N LEU A 121 -20.85 1.19 4.54
CA LEU A 121 -21.82 2.24 4.19
C LEU A 121 -21.11 3.48 3.63
N LEU A 122 -20.09 3.98 4.33
CA LEU A 122 -19.31 5.15 3.90
C LEU A 122 -18.60 4.89 2.57
N SER A 123 -18.04 3.69 2.38
CA SER A 123 -17.39 3.28 1.13
C SER A 123 -18.38 3.28 -0.04
N LEU A 124 -19.57 2.74 0.15
CA LEU A 124 -20.61 2.72 -0.88
C LEU A 124 -21.14 4.12 -1.19
N LEU A 125 -21.45 4.91 -0.16
CA LEU A 125 -21.98 6.28 -0.33
C LEU A 125 -20.95 7.17 -1.03
N SER A 126 -19.70 7.16 -0.61
CA SER A 126 -18.64 7.96 -1.24
C SER A 126 -18.40 7.53 -2.68
N TYR A 127 -18.38 6.21 -2.95
CA TYR A 127 -18.27 5.70 -4.32
C TYR A 127 -19.40 6.20 -5.22
N MET A 128 -20.65 6.05 -4.77
CA MET A 128 -21.83 6.51 -5.52
C MET A 128 -21.84 8.04 -5.72
N ALA A 129 -21.57 8.79 -4.65
CA ALA A 129 -21.53 10.25 -4.73
C ALA A 129 -20.53 10.73 -5.79
N ILE A 130 -19.31 10.21 -5.77
CA ILE A 130 -18.29 10.57 -6.76
C ILE A 130 -18.66 10.11 -8.17
N TYR A 131 -19.25 8.92 -8.30
CA TYR A 131 -19.73 8.44 -9.61
C TYR A 131 -20.76 9.36 -10.26
N TYR A 132 -21.75 9.84 -9.50
CA TYR A 132 -22.75 10.77 -10.02
C TYR A 132 -22.16 12.17 -10.25
N LEU A 133 -21.35 12.68 -9.30
CA LEU A 133 -20.76 14.01 -9.41
C LEU A 133 -19.77 14.14 -10.57
N LYS A 134 -19.02 13.08 -10.91
CA LYS A 134 -18.06 13.14 -12.02
C LYS A 134 -18.72 13.23 -13.41
N LYS A 135 -20.02 12.91 -13.52
CA LYS A 135 -20.80 13.10 -14.75
C LYS A 135 -21.19 14.56 -14.97
N THR A 136 -21.08 15.39 -13.94
CA THR A 136 -21.41 16.79 -13.98
C THR A 136 -20.21 17.66 -14.36
N THR A 137 -20.42 18.97 -14.48
CA THR A 137 -19.39 19.98 -14.76
C THR A 137 -18.29 20.04 -13.69
N TYR A 138 -18.50 19.41 -12.51
CA TYR A 138 -17.63 19.48 -11.36
C TYR A 138 -16.44 18.50 -11.36
N LYS A 139 -16.24 17.71 -12.42
CA LYS A 139 -15.16 16.69 -12.48
C LYS A 139 -13.77 17.25 -12.17
N SER A 140 -13.42 18.42 -12.67
CA SER A 140 -12.10 19.05 -12.42
C SER A 140 -11.92 19.49 -10.96
N ILE A 141 -12.98 20.03 -10.36
CA ILE A 141 -12.98 20.44 -8.96
C ILE A 141 -12.87 19.22 -8.07
N LEU A 142 -13.62 18.18 -8.39
CA LEU A 142 -13.67 16.93 -7.63
C LEU A 142 -12.29 16.25 -7.53
N SER A 143 -11.55 16.22 -8.65
CA SER A 143 -10.17 15.67 -8.63
C SER A 143 -9.22 16.47 -7.72
N LYS A 144 -9.31 17.81 -7.75
CA LYS A 144 -8.53 18.69 -6.89
C LYS A 144 -8.87 18.49 -5.41
N VAL A 145 -10.16 18.37 -5.10
CA VAL A 145 -10.64 18.14 -3.73
C VAL A 145 -10.13 16.79 -3.20
N ILE A 146 -10.24 15.71 -3.98
CA ILE A 146 -9.75 14.38 -3.56
C ILE A 146 -8.24 14.39 -3.34
N ILE A 147 -7.47 15.01 -4.25
CA ILE A 147 -6.01 15.13 -4.08
C ILE A 147 -5.67 15.97 -2.85
N GLY A 148 -6.33 17.11 -2.66
CA GLY A 148 -6.16 17.96 -1.48
C GLY A 148 -6.50 17.22 -0.18
N SER A 149 -7.56 16.41 -0.19
CA SER A 149 -7.97 15.60 0.96
C SER A 149 -6.92 14.54 1.33
N TRP A 150 -6.26 13.92 0.35
CA TRP A 150 -5.13 13.01 0.62
C TRP A 150 -3.93 13.72 1.25
N ILE A 151 -3.63 14.96 0.82
CA ILE A 151 -2.54 15.76 1.43
C ILE A 151 -2.90 16.12 2.88
N ILE A 152 -4.15 16.52 3.14
CA ILE A 152 -4.63 16.88 4.48
C ILE A 152 -4.73 15.64 5.39
N PHE A 153 -4.89 14.45 4.82
CA PHE A 153 -5.04 13.22 5.58
C PHE A 153 -3.82 12.88 6.44
N ILE A 154 -2.60 13.20 5.99
CA ILE A 154 -1.38 12.98 6.78
C ILE A 154 -1.39 13.80 8.09
N PRO A 155 -1.51 15.15 8.06
CA PRO A 155 -1.59 15.93 9.29
C PRO A 155 -2.81 15.57 10.15
N PHE A 156 -3.94 15.20 9.54
CA PHE A 156 -5.11 14.70 10.26
C PHE A 156 -4.80 13.42 11.06
N MET A 157 -4.09 12.44 10.47
CA MET A 157 -3.66 11.24 11.19
C MET A 157 -2.77 11.58 12.38
N PHE A 158 -1.76 12.45 12.19
CA PHE A 158 -0.89 12.87 13.27
C PHE A 158 -1.66 13.62 14.38
N LEU A 159 -2.59 14.49 14.01
CA LEU A 159 -3.42 15.20 14.96
C LEU A 159 -4.26 14.24 15.81
N ILE A 160 -4.90 13.26 15.18
CA ILE A 160 -5.74 12.30 15.93
C ILE A 160 -4.90 11.34 16.76
N LEU A 161 -3.78 10.86 16.24
CA LEU A 161 -3.01 9.81 16.92
C LEU A 161 -2.07 10.34 18.00
N VAL A 162 -1.48 11.52 17.80
CA VAL A 162 -0.41 12.05 18.66
C VAL A 162 -0.90 13.21 19.52
N LEU A 163 -1.56 14.20 18.88
CA LEU A 163 -2.09 15.36 19.58
C LEU A 163 -3.39 14.99 20.33
N GLY A 164 -3.67 15.71 21.41
CA GLY A 164 -4.89 15.49 22.20
C GLY A 164 -4.87 14.23 23.07
N GLY A 165 -3.70 13.85 23.60
CA GLY A 165 -3.57 12.75 24.56
C GLY A 165 -3.67 11.36 23.93
N GLY A 166 -3.21 11.19 22.69
CA GLY A 166 -3.11 9.89 22.05
C GLY A 166 -2.19 8.91 22.79
N PRO A 167 -2.36 7.59 22.60
CA PRO A 167 -1.53 6.60 23.28
C PRO A 167 -0.11 6.63 22.73
N LYS A 168 0.84 6.21 23.56
CA LYS A 168 2.24 6.11 23.14
C LYS A 168 2.36 5.26 21.88
N VAL A 169 3.21 5.67 20.96
CA VAL A 169 3.45 4.99 19.67
C VAL A 169 3.88 3.52 19.87
N THR A 170 4.49 3.18 21.00
CA THR A 170 4.87 1.82 21.39
C THR A 170 3.69 0.87 21.59
N LEU A 171 2.47 1.40 21.77
CA LEU A 171 1.23 0.63 21.91
C LEU A 171 0.54 0.39 20.57
N TRP A 172 1.00 1.05 19.51
CA TRP A 172 0.48 0.82 18.16
C TRP A 172 0.95 -0.54 17.66
N GLY A 173 0.09 -1.25 16.95
CA GLY A 173 0.44 -2.58 16.46
C GLY A 173 -0.53 -3.14 15.44
N GLY A 174 -0.30 -4.40 15.06
CA GLY A 174 -1.14 -5.16 14.15
C GLY A 174 -1.22 -4.54 12.76
N PHE A 175 -2.28 -4.88 12.06
CA PHE A 175 -2.60 -4.38 10.72
C PHE A 175 -2.62 -2.85 10.64
N PHE A 176 -3.04 -2.19 11.70
CA PHE A 176 -3.06 -0.74 11.80
C PHE A 176 -1.67 -0.10 11.54
N VAL A 177 -0.60 -0.67 12.11
CA VAL A 177 0.77 -0.17 11.88
C VAL A 177 1.18 -0.36 10.43
N ASN A 178 0.94 -1.54 9.84
CA ASN A 178 1.25 -1.77 8.42
C ASN A 178 0.49 -0.77 7.53
N LEU A 179 -0.79 -0.52 7.82
CA LEU A 179 -1.59 0.42 7.03
C LEU A 179 -1.06 1.86 7.12
N ILE A 180 -0.72 2.34 8.32
CA ILE A 180 -0.17 3.70 8.50
C ILE A 180 1.18 3.83 7.82
N LEU A 181 2.08 2.86 8.00
CA LEU A 181 3.38 2.84 7.35
C LEU A 181 3.23 2.93 5.82
N ALA A 182 2.33 2.14 5.24
CA ALA A 182 2.08 2.16 3.81
C ALA A 182 1.50 3.50 3.33
N ILE A 183 0.47 4.01 4.02
CA ILE A 183 -0.17 5.27 3.65
C ILE A 183 0.86 6.42 3.66
N ILE A 184 1.66 6.53 4.71
CA ILE A 184 2.67 7.59 4.81
C ILE A 184 3.76 7.40 3.76
N ALA A 185 4.25 6.17 3.57
CA ALA A 185 5.27 5.87 2.58
C ALA A 185 4.80 6.19 1.15
N ILE A 186 3.53 5.93 0.82
CA ILE A 186 2.94 6.23 -0.48
C ILE A 186 2.69 7.73 -0.65
N LEU A 187 2.02 8.35 0.32
CA LEU A 187 1.62 9.76 0.21
C LEU A 187 2.82 10.73 0.24
N ALA A 188 3.85 10.43 1.02
CA ALA A 188 5.08 11.22 1.04
C ALA A 188 6.04 10.80 -0.10
N GLY A 189 6.14 9.50 -0.37
CA GLY A 189 7.04 8.96 -1.38
C GLY A 189 6.65 9.34 -2.81
N PHE A 190 5.35 9.42 -3.13
CA PHE A 190 4.91 9.77 -4.48
C PHE A 190 5.35 11.19 -4.92
N PRO A 191 5.03 12.27 -4.20
CA PRO A 191 5.48 13.61 -4.62
C PRO A 191 7.00 13.75 -4.62
N LEU A 192 7.69 13.17 -3.63
CA LEU A 192 9.16 13.15 -3.60
C LEU A 192 9.72 12.40 -4.81
N GLY A 193 9.14 11.26 -5.17
CA GLY A 193 9.54 10.49 -6.34
C GLY A 193 9.36 11.26 -7.64
N VAL A 194 8.25 11.99 -7.80
CA VAL A 194 8.06 12.87 -8.96
C VAL A 194 9.15 13.95 -9.02
N ILE A 195 9.47 14.60 -7.88
CA ILE A 195 10.54 15.61 -7.80
C ILE A 195 11.88 15.03 -8.21
N PHE A 196 12.27 13.86 -7.72
CA PHE A 196 13.53 13.21 -8.08
C PHE A 196 13.56 12.73 -9.54
N ALA A 197 12.42 12.27 -10.08
CA ALA A 197 12.32 11.93 -11.51
C ALA A 197 12.56 13.16 -12.40
N LEU A 198 11.95 14.29 -12.06
CA LEU A 198 12.17 15.56 -12.77
C LEU A 198 13.59 16.06 -12.60
N GLY A 199 14.17 15.95 -11.40
CA GLY A 199 15.55 16.30 -11.13
C GLY A 199 16.52 15.47 -11.96
N ARG A 200 16.29 14.15 -12.10
CA ARG A 200 17.09 13.26 -12.96
C ARG A 200 16.99 13.64 -14.45
N ALA A 201 15.84 14.15 -14.88
CA ALA A 201 15.62 14.62 -16.25
C ALA A 201 16.11 16.06 -16.50
N SER A 202 16.56 16.77 -15.47
CA SER A 202 16.99 18.17 -15.54
C SER A 202 18.23 18.38 -16.40
N SER A 203 18.30 19.52 -17.09
CA SER A 203 19.49 19.99 -17.77
C SER A 203 20.57 20.49 -16.82
N TYR A 204 20.21 20.88 -15.59
CA TYR A 204 21.15 21.35 -14.56
C TYR A 204 21.92 20.18 -13.98
N LYS A 205 23.24 20.13 -14.24
CA LYS A 205 24.12 19.00 -13.86
C LYS A 205 24.06 18.66 -12.36
N THR A 206 24.07 19.69 -11.50
CA THR A 206 24.01 19.48 -10.03
C THR A 206 22.72 18.84 -9.59
N ILE A 207 21.56 19.34 -10.06
CA ILE A 207 20.23 18.78 -9.72
C ILE A 207 20.13 17.35 -10.20
N LYS A 208 20.59 17.09 -11.43
CA LYS A 208 20.64 15.74 -12.00
C LYS A 208 21.50 14.81 -11.17
N LEU A 209 22.71 15.25 -10.80
CA LEU A 209 23.66 14.45 -10.02
C LEU A 209 23.07 14.06 -8.65
N VAL A 210 22.54 15.03 -7.90
CA VAL A 210 21.91 14.79 -6.59
C VAL A 210 20.76 13.81 -6.71
N SER A 211 19.90 14.00 -7.72
CA SER A 211 18.77 13.10 -7.95
C SER A 211 19.21 11.68 -8.32
N VAL A 212 20.23 11.54 -9.15
CA VAL A 212 20.80 10.24 -9.53
C VAL A 212 21.40 9.55 -8.31
N ILE A 213 22.24 10.24 -7.53
CA ILE A 213 22.86 9.69 -6.33
C ILE A 213 21.76 9.18 -5.37
N PHE A 214 20.75 10.01 -5.09
CA PHE A 214 19.65 9.61 -4.21
C PHE A 214 18.94 8.34 -4.72
N ILE A 215 18.50 8.34 -5.96
CA ILE A 215 17.74 7.21 -6.54
C ILE A 215 18.59 5.93 -6.53
N GLU A 216 19.82 5.98 -7.01
CA GLU A 216 20.69 4.80 -7.11
C GLU A 216 21.09 4.28 -5.72
N THR A 217 21.30 5.17 -4.74
CA THR A 217 21.63 4.80 -3.36
C THR A 217 20.48 4.02 -2.72
N PHE A 218 19.25 4.56 -2.77
CA PHE A 218 18.10 3.87 -2.15
C PHE A 218 17.71 2.59 -2.88
N ARG A 219 17.89 2.51 -4.20
CA ARG A 219 17.61 1.30 -4.98
C ARG A 219 18.75 0.29 -5.00
N GLY A 220 19.95 0.71 -4.67
CA GLY A 220 21.15 -0.13 -4.64
C GLY A 220 21.26 -1.04 -3.44
N ALA A 221 20.53 -0.75 -2.36
CA ALA A 221 20.53 -1.57 -1.14
C ALA A 221 19.13 -2.13 -0.85
N PRO A 222 19.02 -3.33 -0.25
CA PRO A 222 17.75 -3.89 0.19
C PRO A 222 17.05 -3.00 1.23
N LEU A 223 15.72 -2.93 1.21
CA LEU A 223 14.95 -2.15 2.18
C LEU A 223 15.32 -2.47 3.64
N ILE A 224 15.56 -3.75 3.93
CA ILE A 224 15.93 -4.18 5.27
C ILE A 224 17.23 -3.52 5.77
N ALA A 225 18.21 -3.28 4.90
CA ALA A 225 19.42 -2.57 5.26
C ALA A 225 19.14 -1.11 5.64
N TRP A 226 18.22 -0.45 4.92
CA TRP A 226 17.76 0.92 5.23
C TRP A 226 16.98 0.98 6.55
N LEU A 227 16.17 -0.05 6.85
CA LEU A 227 15.48 -0.14 8.13
C LEU A 227 16.47 -0.32 9.29
N PHE A 228 17.50 -1.17 9.15
CA PHE A 228 18.57 -1.28 10.14
C PHE A 228 19.37 0.01 10.27
N PHE A 229 19.63 0.71 9.17
CA PHE A 229 20.23 2.03 9.21
C PHE A 229 19.44 3.00 10.05
N ALA A 230 18.11 3.06 9.87
CA ALA A 230 17.22 3.90 10.68
C ALA A 230 17.20 3.50 12.16
N TRP A 231 17.37 2.23 12.46
CA TRP A 231 17.37 1.73 13.83
C TRP A 231 18.69 1.98 14.55
N PHE A 232 19.81 1.47 14.01
CA PHE A 232 21.11 1.47 14.67
C PHE A 232 22.01 2.63 14.29
N VAL A 233 22.04 2.99 13.00
CA VAL A 233 23.08 3.90 12.50
C VAL A 233 22.63 5.34 12.65
N LEU A 234 21.42 5.65 12.25
CA LEU A 234 20.89 7.02 12.24
C LEU A 234 20.95 7.70 13.64
N PRO A 235 20.55 7.04 14.75
CA PRO A 235 20.64 7.64 16.07
C PRO A 235 22.07 7.92 16.55
N ASN A 236 23.06 7.16 16.07
CA ASN A 236 24.45 7.31 16.47
C ASN A 236 25.22 8.36 15.65
N PHE A 237 24.76 8.61 14.41
CA PHE A 237 25.44 9.56 13.52
C PHE A 237 25.00 11.01 13.67
N LEU A 238 23.80 11.26 14.20
CA LEU A 238 23.20 12.59 14.24
C LEU A 238 22.65 12.98 15.64
N PRO A 239 23.35 12.61 16.75
CA PRO A 239 22.83 12.90 18.09
C PRO A 239 22.67 14.38 18.37
N ASP A 240 23.59 15.21 17.85
CA ASP A 240 23.68 16.63 18.19
C ASP A 240 22.85 17.54 17.27
N LEU A 241 22.54 17.09 16.06
CA LEU A 241 21.83 17.90 15.06
C LEU A 241 20.30 17.82 15.16
N PHE A 242 19.74 16.65 15.57
CA PHE A 242 18.30 16.42 15.48
C PHE A 242 17.71 15.67 16.66
N SER A 243 18.48 15.30 17.69
CA SER A 243 18.01 14.47 18.83
C SER A 243 17.22 13.23 18.37
N LEU A 244 17.68 12.60 17.28
CA LEU A 244 16.97 11.48 16.62
C LEU A 244 16.84 10.23 17.48
N SER A 245 17.65 10.13 18.54
CA SER A 245 17.49 9.10 19.58
C SER A 245 16.10 9.13 20.24
N ASP A 246 15.51 10.31 20.33
CA ASP A 246 14.21 10.53 20.96
C ASP A 246 13.03 10.26 20.00
N ILE A 247 13.31 10.17 18.70
CA ILE A 247 12.29 9.86 17.72
C ILE A 247 11.97 8.36 17.74
N ASN A 248 10.70 8.05 17.98
CA ASN A 248 10.25 6.66 18.02
C ASN A 248 10.62 5.88 16.74
N LEU A 249 10.98 4.60 16.92
CA LEU A 249 11.39 3.71 15.83
C LEU A 249 10.36 3.61 14.69
N ILE A 250 9.06 3.63 15.00
CA ILE A 250 7.99 3.61 13.98
C ILE A 250 8.08 4.86 13.09
N ILE A 251 8.33 6.03 13.67
CA ILE A 251 8.46 7.28 12.89
C ILE A 251 9.71 7.23 12.01
N ARG A 252 10.83 6.70 12.53
CA ARG A 252 12.05 6.50 11.72
C ARG A 252 11.80 5.53 10.56
N ALA A 253 11.07 4.44 10.81
CA ALA A 253 10.66 3.50 9.77
C ALA A 253 9.75 4.18 8.71
N MET A 254 8.81 5.05 9.13
CA MET A 254 7.98 5.84 8.20
C MET A 254 8.82 6.72 7.27
N ILE A 255 9.83 7.41 7.80
CA ILE A 255 10.74 8.26 7.01
C ILE A 255 11.50 7.42 5.99
N VAL A 256 12.12 6.33 6.44
CA VAL A 256 12.89 5.44 5.56
C VAL A 256 12.03 4.81 4.47
N LEU A 257 10.85 4.29 4.82
CA LEU A 257 9.90 3.75 3.84
C LEU A 257 9.46 4.80 2.82
N SER A 258 9.28 6.06 3.24
CA SER A 258 8.91 7.16 2.34
C SER A 258 10.05 7.50 1.37
N LEU A 259 11.29 7.55 1.84
CA LEU A 259 12.46 7.80 1.01
C LEU A 259 12.70 6.63 0.03
N PHE A 260 12.59 5.40 0.52
CA PHE A 260 12.69 4.20 -0.32
C PHE A 260 11.61 4.18 -1.40
N SER A 261 10.34 4.39 -1.02
CA SER A 261 9.21 4.52 -1.93
C SER A 261 9.47 5.57 -3.01
N SER A 262 9.99 6.74 -2.62
CA SER A 262 10.25 7.85 -3.54
C SER A 262 11.26 7.49 -4.61
N ALA A 263 12.30 6.71 -4.30
CA ALA A 263 13.30 6.28 -5.26
C ALA A 263 12.71 5.31 -6.33
N TYR A 264 11.83 4.40 -5.92
CA TYR A 264 11.14 3.50 -6.84
C TYR A 264 10.11 4.23 -7.70
N VAL A 265 9.31 5.13 -7.11
CA VAL A 265 8.38 5.99 -7.85
C VAL A 265 9.12 6.88 -8.84
N ALA A 266 10.27 7.42 -8.45
CA ALA A 266 11.07 8.26 -9.34
C ALA A 266 11.48 7.53 -10.63
N GLU A 267 11.85 6.25 -10.52
CA GLU A 267 12.23 5.45 -11.68
C GLU A 267 11.03 5.11 -12.57
N VAL A 268 9.87 4.79 -11.97
CA VAL A 268 8.63 4.56 -12.71
C VAL A 268 8.21 5.82 -13.47
N VAL A 269 8.22 6.98 -12.79
CA VAL A 269 7.87 8.27 -13.42
C VAL A 269 8.88 8.65 -14.51
N ARG A 270 10.17 8.38 -14.29
CA ARG A 270 11.21 8.58 -15.32
C ARG A 270 10.90 7.78 -16.59
N GLY A 271 10.51 6.53 -16.45
CA GLY A 271 10.06 5.70 -17.58
C GLY A 271 8.89 6.35 -18.34
N GLY A 272 7.91 6.91 -17.60
CA GLY A 272 6.81 7.65 -18.20
C GLY A 272 7.25 8.92 -18.93
N LEU A 273 8.16 9.70 -18.34
CA LEU A 273 8.69 10.90 -19.01
C LEU A 273 9.44 10.58 -20.32
N GLN A 274 10.11 9.42 -20.36
CA GLN A 274 10.83 8.97 -21.56
C GLN A 274 9.90 8.44 -22.66
N SER A 275 8.70 7.96 -22.31
CA SER A 275 7.72 7.44 -23.26
C SER A 275 6.97 8.54 -24.02
N ILE A 276 7.09 9.81 -23.62
CA ILE A 276 6.40 10.92 -24.29
C ILE A 276 7.10 11.24 -25.62
N PRO A 277 6.37 11.24 -26.75
CA PRO A 277 6.94 11.56 -28.06
C PRO A 277 7.55 12.96 -28.10
N LYS A 278 8.70 13.10 -28.76
CA LYS A 278 9.42 14.40 -28.90
C LYS A 278 8.55 15.48 -29.51
N GLY A 279 7.67 15.13 -30.45
CA GLY A 279 6.74 16.07 -31.07
C GLY A 279 5.81 16.81 -30.10
N GLN A 280 5.52 16.23 -28.91
CA GLN A 280 4.74 16.94 -27.87
C GLN A 280 5.51 18.13 -27.31
N LYS A 281 6.80 17.99 -27.09
CA LYS A 281 7.69 19.07 -26.64
C LYS A 281 7.92 20.11 -27.73
N GLU A 282 8.14 19.67 -28.95
CA GLU A 282 8.32 20.54 -30.12
C GLU A 282 7.06 21.39 -30.38
N ALA A 283 5.89 20.78 -30.33
CA ALA A 283 4.60 21.49 -30.48
C ALA A 283 4.38 22.50 -29.34
N ALA A 284 4.70 22.14 -28.09
CA ALA A 284 4.62 23.06 -26.96
C ALA A 284 5.52 24.27 -27.13
N THR A 285 6.76 24.05 -27.61
CA THR A 285 7.72 25.13 -27.91
C THR A 285 7.24 26.02 -29.04
N ALA A 286 6.65 25.44 -30.10
CA ALA A 286 6.08 26.19 -31.21
C ALA A 286 4.88 27.08 -30.78
N LEU A 287 4.15 26.68 -29.73
CA LEU A 287 3.11 27.49 -29.11
C LEU A 287 3.63 28.54 -28.11
N GLY A 288 4.95 28.68 -27.97
CA GLY A 288 5.57 29.68 -27.08
C GLY A 288 5.54 29.29 -25.60
N LEU A 289 5.29 28.03 -25.26
CA LEU A 289 5.35 27.56 -23.88
C LEU A 289 6.83 27.48 -23.43
N ASN A 290 7.12 28.06 -22.26
CA ASN A 290 8.41 27.85 -21.63
C ASN A 290 8.54 26.42 -21.08
N THR A 291 9.77 25.98 -20.80
CA THR A 291 10.08 24.63 -20.33
C THR A 291 9.27 24.21 -19.08
N PHE A 292 9.01 25.14 -18.15
CA PHE A 292 8.22 24.87 -16.97
C PHE A 292 6.76 24.57 -17.32
N LYS A 293 6.15 25.42 -18.16
CA LYS A 293 4.75 25.22 -18.61
C LYS A 293 4.60 23.95 -19.45
N GLU A 294 5.53 23.70 -20.38
CA GLU A 294 5.60 22.46 -21.15
C GLU A 294 5.63 21.25 -20.21
N LEU A 295 6.54 21.23 -19.24
CA LEU A 295 6.72 20.11 -18.31
C LEU A 295 5.46 19.85 -17.48
N PHE A 296 4.93 20.89 -16.82
CA PHE A 296 3.82 20.72 -15.88
C PHE A 296 2.43 20.57 -16.53
N PHE A 297 2.19 21.18 -17.70
CA PHE A 297 0.89 21.14 -18.34
C PHE A 297 0.78 20.10 -19.46
N ILE A 298 1.88 19.71 -20.08
CA ILE A 298 1.87 18.80 -21.23
C ILE A 298 2.54 17.45 -20.86
N THR A 299 3.82 17.46 -20.52
CA THR A 299 4.63 16.23 -20.41
C THR A 299 4.29 15.44 -19.14
N LEU A 300 4.31 16.07 -17.96
CA LEU A 300 4.13 15.38 -16.68
C LEU A 300 2.74 14.74 -16.54
N PRO A 301 1.61 15.40 -16.88
CA PRO A 301 0.30 14.75 -16.78
C PRO A 301 0.16 13.55 -17.72
N GLN A 302 0.73 13.59 -18.90
CA GLN A 302 0.73 12.47 -19.84
C GLN A 302 1.63 11.34 -19.32
N ALA A 303 2.84 11.65 -18.87
CA ALA A 303 3.79 10.68 -18.31
C ALA A 303 3.18 9.93 -17.12
N ILE A 304 2.59 10.65 -16.15
CA ILE A 304 1.95 10.02 -15.00
C ILE A 304 0.80 9.11 -15.45
N ARG A 305 -0.03 9.54 -16.38
CA ARG A 305 -1.16 8.73 -16.88
C ARG A 305 -0.70 7.40 -17.48
N ILE A 306 0.40 7.40 -18.23
CA ILE A 306 0.97 6.19 -18.85
C ILE A 306 1.45 5.20 -17.78
N VAL A 307 2.04 5.70 -16.69
CA VAL A 307 2.66 4.85 -15.66
C VAL A 307 1.75 4.53 -14.47
N ILE A 308 0.47 4.95 -14.47
CA ILE A 308 -0.48 4.63 -13.40
C ILE A 308 -0.47 3.13 -13.05
N PRO A 309 -0.53 2.17 -14.01
CA PRO A 309 -0.51 0.75 -13.65
C PRO A 309 0.77 0.34 -12.91
N ALA A 310 1.93 0.84 -13.34
CA ALA A 310 3.21 0.55 -12.69
C ALA A 310 3.33 1.23 -11.31
N ILE A 311 2.78 2.44 -11.15
CA ILE A 311 2.69 3.12 -9.84
C ILE A 311 1.85 2.31 -8.87
N VAL A 312 0.69 1.81 -9.29
CA VAL A 312 -0.18 0.96 -8.44
C VAL A 312 0.55 -0.32 -8.03
N SER A 313 1.25 -0.97 -8.95
CA SER A 313 2.07 -2.15 -8.62
C SER A 313 3.17 -1.82 -7.60
N THR A 314 3.82 -0.65 -7.73
CA THR A 314 4.81 -0.17 -6.76
C THR A 314 4.19 0.06 -5.39
N PHE A 315 3.01 0.65 -5.31
CA PHE A 315 2.30 0.87 -4.04
C PHE A 315 1.90 -0.43 -3.36
N ILE A 316 1.46 -1.43 -4.12
CA ILE A 316 1.18 -2.77 -3.60
C ILE A 316 2.46 -3.43 -3.05
N ALA A 317 3.59 -3.28 -3.73
CA ALA A 317 4.88 -3.78 -3.26
C ALA A 317 5.28 -3.09 -1.94
N ILE A 318 5.18 -1.76 -1.85
CA ILE A 318 5.48 -0.99 -0.64
C ILE A 318 4.58 -1.42 0.53
N PHE A 319 3.29 -1.64 0.28
CA PHE A 319 2.39 -2.16 1.32
C PHE A 319 2.87 -3.51 1.87
N LYS A 320 3.26 -4.44 1.00
CA LYS A 320 3.83 -5.74 1.41
C LYS A 320 5.14 -5.56 2.18
N ASP A 321 5.99 -4.64 1.75
CA ASP A 321 7.28 -4.35 2.36
C ASP A 321 7.16 -3.78 3.79
N THR A 322 5.99 -3.24 4.17
CA THR A 322 5.77 -2.80 5.55
C THR A 322 5.89 -3.94 6.56
N SER A 323 5.66 -5.18 6.15
CA SER A 323 5.83 -6.35 7.01
C SER A 323 7.30 -6.59 7.43
N LEU A 324 8.29 -6.04 6.70
CA LEU A 324 9.71 -6.18 7.06
C LEU A 324 10.08 -5.46 8.36
N VAL A 325 9.24 -4.54 8.83
CA VAL A 325 9.50 -3.83 10.09
C VAL A 325 9.43 -4.73 11.33
N PHE A 326 8.86 -5.95 11.22
CA PHE A 326 8.85 -6.93 12.32
C PHE A 326 10.27 -7.25 12.82
N ILE A 327 11.27 -7.22 11.94
CA ILE A 327 12.66 -7.52 12.26
C ILE A 327 13.25 -6.47 13.22
N LEU A 328 12.77 -5.23 13.14
CA LEU A 328 13.18 -4.14 14.03
C LEU A 328 12.53 -4.23 15.43
N GLY A 329 11.63 -5.17 15.64
CA GLY A 329 10.87 -5.27 16.88
C GLY A 329 9.59 -4.43 16.91
N ILE A 330 9.21 -3.82 15.79
CA ILE A 330 7.91 -3.15 15.68
C ILE A 330 6.81 -4.21 15.68
N THR A 331 5.78 -3.99 16.48
CA THR A 331 4.64 -4.90 16.67
C THR A 331 3.63 -4.78 15.52
N ASP A 332 4.09 -5.01 14.30
CA ASP A 332 3.25 -5.09 13.12
C ASP A 332 2.42 -6.39 13.09
N LEU A 333 1.60 -6.57 12.07
CA LEU A 333 0.72 -7.74 11.94
C LEU A 333 1.51 -9.05 11.94
N LEU A 334 2.62 -9.12 11.18
CA LEU A 334 3.43 -10.34 11.07
C LEU A 334 4.13 -10.69 12.38
N ARG A 335 4.66 -9.69 13.10
CA ARG A 335 5.28 -9.92 14.42
C ARG A 335 4.26 -10.42 15.43
N ILE A 336 3.10 -9.80 15.52
CA ILE A 336 2.04 -10.23 16.42
C ILE A 336 1.62 -11.67 16.07
N GLY A 337 1.40 -11.95 14.79
CA GLY A 337 1.05 -13.29 14.33
C GLY A 337 2.06 -14.37 14.74
N ARG A 338 3.36 -14.05 14.73
CA ARG A 338 4.42 -14.98 15.21
C ARG A 338 4.44 -15.12 16.72
N LEU A 339 4.22 -14.04 17.46
CA LEU A 339 4.30 -14.06 18.91
C LEU A 339 3.13 -14.80 19.58
N ILE A 340 1.94 -14.77 19.01
CA ILE A 340 0.74 -15.41 19.58
C ILE A 340 0.99 -16.91 19.87
N PRO A 341 1.37 -17.74 18.89
CA PRO A 341 1.61 -19.18 19.15
C PRO A 341 2.85 -19.46 19.97
N GLU A 342 3.76 -18.49 20.15
CA GLU A 342 4.96 -18.64 20.97
C GLU A 342 4.69 -18.28 22.45
N GLN A 343 3.78 -17.37 22.72
CA GLN A 343 3.53 -16.84 24.07
C GLN A 343 2.29 -17.42 24.75
N GLN A 344 1.33 -17.92 23.99
CA GLN A 344 0.07 -18.47 24.50
C GLN A 344 0.12 -20.01 24.47
N GLN A 345 0.24 -20.66 25.62
CA GLN A 345 0.38 -22.12 25.73
C GLN A 345 -0.74 -22.89 25.00
N GLU A 346 -1.97 -22.35 25.00
CA GLU A 346 -3.14 -22.91 24.33
C GLU A 346 -2.93 -23.05 22.82
N PHE A 347 -2.10 -22.18 22.22
CA PHE A 347 -1.89 -22.12 20.78
C PHE A 347 -0.49 -22.58 20.35
N TYR A 348 0.23 -23.26 21.22
CA TYR A 348 1.57 -23.79 20.90
C TYR A 348 1.51 -24.70 19.65
N GLY A 349 2.36 -24.43 18.68
CA GLY A 349 2.45 -25.20 17.43
C GLY A 349 1.48 -24.78 16.33
N LYS A 350 0.54 -23.84 16.57
CA LYS A 350 -0.43 -23.34 15.57
C LYS A 350 0.11 -22.14 14.76
N SER A 351 1.40 -22.17 14.42
CA SER A 351 2.05 -21.07 13.70
C SER A 351 1.58 -20.95 12.25
N ILE A 352 1.16 -22.07 11.62
CA ILE A 352 0.76 -22.09 10.22
C ILE A 352 -0.60 -21.40 10.04
N GLU A 353 -1.54 -21.61 10.96
CA GLU A 353 -2.87 -21.00 10.95
C GLU A 353 -2.76 -19.46 10.98
N VAL A 354 -1.91 -18.93 11.87
CA VAL A 354 -1.71 -17.50 11.96
C VAL A 354 -1.00 -16.96 10.73
N LEU A 355 0.08 -17.60 10.30
CA LEU A 355 0.85 -17.15 9.14
C LEU A 355 0.03 -17.17 7.86
N LEU A 356 -0.90 -18.12 7.69
CA LEU A 356 -1.80 -18.13 6.53
C LEU A 356 -2.70 -16.89 6.45
N ILE A 357 -3.09 -16.33 7.61
CA ILE A 357 -3.96 -15.14 7.68
C ILE A 357 -3.16 -13.84 7.59
N VAL A 358 -1.93 -13.84 8.10
CA VAL A 358 -1.10 -12.65 8.32
C VAL A 358 -0.15 -12.37 7.14
N ALA A 359 0.23 -13.41 6.37
CA ALA A 359 1.11 -13.31 5.21
C ALA A 359 0.35 -13.05 3.91
#